data_ab29b76bcc8c4f51cd73cc2a0c0bd43a
#
_entry.id   ab29b76bcc8c4f51cd73cc2a0c0bd43a
#
_cell.length_a   1.000
_cell.length_b   1.000
_cell.length_c   1.000
_cell.angle_alpha   90.00
_cell.angle_beta   90.00
_cell.angle_gamma   90.00
#
_symmetry.space_group_name_H-M   'P 1'
#
loop_
_entity.id
_entity.type
_entity.pdbx_description
1 polymer ?
#
loop_
_entity_poly.entity_id
_entity_poly.type
_entity_poly.pdbx_seq_one_letter_code
_entity_poly.pdbx_strand_id
1 'polypeptide(L)'
;MLKRLRATVPLRVGLVAATLLLAACGLAVSGIAVTSILYDSQIRRVDRNLLDASHGWALATRTTSPGLHLPTADRPPSNYYIRSTTPDGRTWSVANDTRPEPALPANNDVGPTPRTVGSVEHSSTKWRAVSVRSPRGRLITVAYDLSDFLQTDRSLAWLQLGIGAAVLLALGLASYAVVSQSLRPLTEVEHTAAAIASGQLDRRVRERDARTEVGRLSLALNGMLAQIQTAVASSESSAELARSSEERMRRFITDASHELRTPLTTIRGFAELYRQGAARDMEQAMSRIEGESRRMSLLVDDLLLLARLDAQRPLESHRVDLLALASDAVHDARAIAPHRKITLDVVDGPGIPEVLGDEARLRQVLSNLMINAVQHTPGTADIAVRVGTKDDDAVLEVIDDGPGMCEQDAQRVFERFYRADSSRARTSGGSGLGLSIVDSLVRAHGGSVTVTTAPGHGCRFHVSLPRIADLPVRAG
;
A
#
# COMPACT_ATOMS: atom_id res chain seq x y z
N MET A 1 4.27 17.29 34.53
CA MET A 1 5.54 17.59 33.81
C MET A 1 6.12 16.38 33.06
N LEU A 2 6.02 15.17 33.56
CA LEU A 2 6.52 13.93 32.93
C LEU A 2 5.82 13.50 31.62
N LYS A 3 4.56 13.87 31.36
CA LYS A 3 3.86 13.54 30.10
C LYS A 3 4.30 14.36 28.89
N ARG A 4 4.83 15.57 29.07
CA ARG A 4 5.29 16.44 27.96
C ARG A 4 6.72 16.11 27.50
N LEU A 5 7.56 15.51 28.34
CA LEU A 5 8.92 15.06 27.97
C LEU A 5 8.92 13.80 27.08
N ARG A 6 7.83 13.01 27.10
CA ARG A 6 7.73 11.80 26.24
C ARG A 6 7.51 12.09 24.75
N ALA A 7 7.07 13.28 24.39
CA ALA A 7 6.69 13.62 23.01
C ALA A 7 7.84 14.10 22.12
N THR A 8 9.04 14.36 22.69
CA THR A 8 10.18 14.95 21.95
C THR A 8 11.44 14.09 21.91
N VAL A 9 11.47 12.99 22.70
CA VAL A 9 12.65 12.12 22.78
C VAL A 9 12.53 10.99 21.76
N PRO A 10 13.51 10.83 20.84
CA PRO A 10 13.53 9.70 19.92
C PRO A 10 13.46 8.36 20.65
N LEU A 11 12.70 7.41 20.14
CA LEU A 11 12.49 6.09 20.76
C LEU A 11 13.83 5.39 21.11
N ARG A 12 14.85 5.58 20.29
CA ARG A 12 16.21 5.05 20.50
C ARG A 12 16.81 5.54 21.81
N VAL A 13 16.72 6.86 22.05
CA VAL A 13 17.28 7.49 23.26
C VAL A 13 16.48 7.06 24.49
N GLY A 14 15.15 6.97 24.39
CA GLY A 14 14.31 6.53 25.50
C GLY A 14 14.59 5.10 25.94
N LEU A 15 14.79 4.16 25.00
CA LEU A 15 15.11 2.77 25.32
C LEU A 15 16.49 2.63 25.96
N VAL A 16 17.52 3.29 25.40
CA VAL A 16 18.89 3.27 25.95
C VAL A 16 18.90 3.90 27.35
N ALA A 17 18.22 5.03 27.55
CA ALA A 17 18.13 5.67 28.85
C ALA A 17 17.44 4.78 29.90
N ALA A 18 16.36 4.07 29.51
CA ALA A 18 15.67 3.16 30.41
C ALA A 18 16.53 1.97 30.83
N THR A 19 17.27 1.36 29.92
CA THR A 19 18.20 0.25 30.21
C THR A 19 19.35 0.70 31.11
N LEU A 20 19.93 1.88 30.84
CA LEU A 20 21.00 2.44 31.68
C LEU A 20 20.51 2.79 33.10
N LEU A 21 19.32 3.37 33.23
CA LEU A 21 18.73 3.71 34.51
C LEU A 21 18.48 2.46 35.35
N LEU A 22 17.92 1.42 34.75
CA LEU A 22 17.68 0.14 35.43
C LEU A 22 18.99 -0.50 35.90
N ALA A 23 20.00 -0.51 35.04
CA ALA A 23 21.32 -1.04 35.37
C ALA A 23 22.03 -0.22 36.48
N ALA A 24 21.94 1.11 36.41
CA ALA A 24 22.49 1.99 37.45
C ALA A 24 21.82 1.78 38.82
N CYS A 25 20.48 1.64 38.84
CA CYS A 25 19.76 1.29 40.06
C CYS A 25 20.20 -0.07 40.61
N GLY A 26 20.33 -1.08 39.80
CA GLY A 26 20.80 -2.42 40.19
C GLY A 26 22.21 -2.39 40.78
N LEU A 27 23.15 -1.69 40.11
CA LEU A 27 24.52 -1.52 40.57
C LEU A 27 24.58 -0.73 41.90
N ALA A 28 23.78 0.34 42.03
CA ALA A 28 23.71 1.11 43.27
C ALA A 28 23.20 0.27 44.45
N VAL A 29 22.10 -0.47 44.28
CA VAL A 29 21.57 -1.37 45.30
C VAL A 29 22.58 -2.45 45.69
N SER A 30 23.23 -3.07 44.69
CA SER A 30 24.26 -4.08 44.93
C SER A 30 25.45 -3.49 45.67
N GLY A 31 25.93 -2.31 45.26
CA GLY A 31 27.05 -1.62 45.92
C GLY A 31 26.74 -1.31 47.36
N ILE A 32 25.59 -0.73 47.68
CA ILE A 32 25.17 -0.44 49.04
C ILE A 32 25.05 -1.73 49.86
N ALA A 33 24.47 -2.78 49.31
CA ALA A 33 24.33 -4.06 50.02
C ALA A 33 25.68 -4.68 50.35
N VAL A 34 26.62 -4.73 49.43
CA VAL A 34 27.97 -5.27 49.60
C VAL A 34 28.73 -4.47 50.68
N THR A 35 28.73 -3.13 50.57
CA THR A 35 29.40 -2.27 51.52
C THR A 35 28.81 -2.41 52.94
N SER A 36 27.48 -2.46 53.08
CA SER A 36 26.83 -2.66 54.37
C SER A 36 27.15 -4.01 54.99
N ILE A 37 27.11 -5.09 54.24
CA ILE A 37 27.39 -6.44 54.72
C ILE A 37 28.86 -6.56 55.17
N LEU A 38 29.77 -6.01 54.35
CA LEU A 38 31.20 -5.99 54.68
C LEU A 38 31.47 -5.16 55.95
N TYR A 39 30.91 -3.96 56.07
CA TYR A 39 31.02 -3.11 57.23
C TYR A 39 30.56 -3.83 58.51
N ASP A 40 29.39 -4.39 58.50
CA ASP A 40 28.84 -5.14 59.63
C ASP A 40 29.68 -6.37 60.00
N SER A 41 30.15 -7.08 59.01
CA SER A 41 31.01 -8.26 59.21
C SER A 41 32.33 -7.88 59.87
N GLN A 42 32.95 -6.81 59.40
CA GLN A 42 34.22 -6.30 59.95
C GLN A 42 34.06 -5.76 61.37
N ILE A 43 33.03 -4.96 61.64
CA ILE A 43 32.75 -4.45 63.02
C ILE A 43 32.52 -5.61 63.99
N ARG A 44 31.77 -6.63 63.63
CA ARG A 44 31.57 -7.83 64.45
C ARG A 44 32.88 -8.57 64.72
N ARG A 45 33.81 -8.56 63.76
CA ARG A 45 35.13 -9.16 63.95
C ARG A 45 35.97 -8.34 64.93
N VAL A 46 35.98 -7.01 64.79
CA VAL A 46 36.68 -6.09 65.73
C VAL A 46 36.09 -6.25 67.12
N ASP A 47 34.79 -6.28 67.31
CA ASP A 47 34.13 -6.44 68.58
C ASP A 47 34.50 -7.76 69.28
N ARG A 48 34.55 -8.88 68.55
CA ARG A 48 35.03 -10.15 69.10
C ARG A 48 36.49 -10.06 69.53
N ASN A 49 37.39 -9.52 68.68
CA ASN A 49 38.79 -9.36 68.99
C ASN A 49 39.02 -8.45 70.21
N LEU A 50 38.21 -7.38 70.34
CA LEU A 50 38.26 -6.52 71.53
C LEU A 50 37.84 -7.22 72.81
N LEU A 51 36.74 -8.00 72.75
CA LEU A 51 36.31 -8.79 73.90
C LEU A 51 37.32 -9.84 74.30
N ASP A 52 37.89 -10.56 73.32
CA ASP A 52 38.96 -11.53 73.55
C ASP A 52 40.19 -10.88 74.18
N ALA A 53 40.61 -9.73 73.62
CA ALA A 53 41.75 -8.97 74.16
C ALA A 53 41.46 -8.48 75.62
N SER A 54 40.26 -7.96 75.91
CA SER A 54 39.90 -7.42 77.20
C SER A 54 39.85 -8.48 78.30
N HIS A 55 39.42 -9.72 77.98
CA HIS A 55 39.42 -10.86 78.91
C HIS A 55 40.69 -11.67 78.92
N GLY A 56 41.52 -11.58 77.87
CA GLY A 56 42.81 -12.30 77.75
C GLY A 56 44.01 -11.51 78.19
N TRP A 57 44.85 -11.18 77.18
CA TRP A 57 46.17 -10.59 77.48
C TRP A 57 46.13 -9.20 78.13
N ALA A 58 45.10 -8.36 77.91
CA ALA A 58 45.00 -7.04 78.49
C ALA A 58 44.84 -7.11 80.06
N LEU A 59 44.15 -8.14 80.57
CA LEU A 59 44.07 -8.42 81.99
C LEU A 59 45.40 -8.95 82.57
N ALA A 60 46.17 -9.68 81.76
CA ALA A 60 47.42 -10.28 82.13
C ALA A 60 48.60 -9.28 82.18
N THR A 61 48.46 -8.14 81.47
CA THR A 61 49.50 -7.11 81.35
C THR A 61 49.80 -6.59 82.78
N ARG A 62 50.98 -6.97 83.32
CA ARG A 62 51.48 -6.52 84.60
C ARG A 62 51.91 -5.06 84.50
N THR A 63 51.21 -4.22 85.19
CA THR A 63 51.60 -2.80 85.35
C THR A 63 52.68 -2.67 86.33
N THR A 64 53.86 -2.63 85.87
CA THR A 64 54.98 -2.18 86.64
C THR A 64 55.05 -0.65 86.66
N SER A 65 55.57 -0.06 87.74
CA SER A 65 55.61 1.35 88.03
C SER A 65 55.88 2.31 86.86
N PRO A 66 55.40 3.58 86.98
CA PRO A 66 55.60 4.57 85.84
C PRO A 66 57.09 4.77 85.62
N GLY A 67 57.57 4.57 84.40
CA GLY A 67 58.96 4.84 83.96
C GLY A 67 59.76 3.65 83.46
N LEU A 68 59.28 2.40 83.59
CA LEU A 68 60.03 1.27 83.00
C LEU A 68 59.45 0.99 81.56
N HIS A 69 60.35 0.98 80.59
CA HIS A 69 60.06 0.50 79.29
C HIS A 69 59.64 -0.96 79.32
N LEU A 70 58.41 -1.25 78.96
CA LEU A 70 57.87 -2.63 78.83
C LEU A 70 58.80 -3.39 77.86
N PRO A 71 59.20 -4.64 78.18
CA PRO A 71 59.83 -5.53 77.23
C PRO A 71 59.00 -5.66 75.98
N THR A 72 59.58 -5.85 74.83
CA THR A 72 58.94 -5.93 73.55
C THR A 72 57.80 -7.03 73.50
N ALA A 73 57.93 -8.04 74.35
CA ALA A 73 56.96 -9.15 74.49
C ALA A 73 55.64 -8.77 75.21
N ASP A 74 55.66 -7.67 75.96
CA ASP A 74 54.44 -7.24 76.75
C ASP A 74 53.72 -6.03 76.13
N ARG A 75 54.11 -5.60 74.92
CA ARG A 75 53.43 -4.50 74.21
C ARG A 75 52.21 -4.98 73.54
N PRO A 76 51.10 -4.21 73.54
CA PRO A 76 49.92 -4.55 72.78
C PRO A 76 50.22 -4.59 71.28
N PRO A 77 49.49 -5.33 70.48
CA PRO A 77 49.56 -5.26 69.02
C PRO A 77 49.37 -3.81 68.54
N SER A 78 49.99 -3.42 67.43
CA SER A 78 50.15 -2.03 66.93
C SER A 78 48.83 -1.23 66.84
N ASN A 79 47.68 -1.90 66.63
CA ASN A 79 46.38 -1.26 66.43
C ASN A 79 45.56 -1.14 67.72
N TYR A 80 46.14 -1.55 68.87
CA TYR A 80 45.46 -1.50 70.17
C TYR A 80 46.00 -0.40 71.05
N TYR A 81 45.08 0.23 71.77
CA TYR A 81 45.33 1.17 72.84
C TYR A 81 44.78 0.59 74.14
N ILE A 82 45.54 0.64 75.20
CA ILE A 82 45.12 0.19 76.52
C ILE A 82 45.25 1.33 77.48
N ARG A 83 44.16 1.54 78.33
CA ARG A 83 44.21 2.42 79.48
C ARG A 83 43.79 1.63 80.68
N SER A 84 44.59 1.70 81.73
CA SER A 84 44.23 1.10 83.06
C SER A 84 44.07 2.19 84.08
N THR A 85 42.96 2.11 84.82
CA THR A 85 42.65 3.05 85.96
C THR A 85 42.54 2.25 87.22
N THR A 86 43.36 2.60 88.19
CA THR A 86 43.36 1.99 89.52
C THR A 86 42.16 2.56 90.38
N PRO A 87 41.71 1.87 91.43
CA PRO A 87 40.69 2.38 92.33
C PRO A 87 41.03 3.75 92.94
N ASP A 88 42.33 4.04 93.12
CA ASP A 88 42.85 5.31 93.64
C ASP A 88 42.80 6.46 92.63
N GLY A 89 42.26 6.23 91.46
CA GLY A 89 42.15 7.23 90.39
C GLY A 89 43.41 7.44 89.55
N ARG A 90 44.49 6.70 89.77
CA ARG A 90 45.71 6.79 88.92
C ARG A 90 45.49 6.07 87.65
N THR A 91 45.79 6.77 86.51
CA THR A 91 45.66 6.25 85.17
C THR A 91 47.02 6.11 84.52
N TRP A 92 47.20 5.06 83.74
CA TRP A 92 48.32 4.91 82.76
C TRP A 92 47.81 4.31 81.50
N SER A 93 48.43 4.70 80.37
CA SER A 93 48.10 4.23 79.06
C SER A 93 49.30 3.61 78.40
N VAL A 94 49.07 2.61 77.54
CA VAL A 94 50.07 2.02 76.64
C VAL A 94 49.52 2.06 75.24
N ALA A 95 50.18 2.79 74.39
CA ALA A 95 50.00 2.78 72.97
C ALA A 95 51.26 2.32 72.28
N ASN A 96 51.17 1.57 71.24
CA ASN A 96 52.32 1.07 70.52
C ASN A 96 52.71 2.00 69.35
N ASP A 97 51.95 3.06 69.11
CA ASP A 97 52.14 3.97 67.95
C ASP A 97 51.85 5.42 68.38
N THR A 98 52.32 6.39 67.59
CA THR A 98 52.13 7.84 67.77
C THR A 98 50.75 8.34 67.31
N ARG A 99 49.79 7.49 67.21
CA ARG A 99 48.43 7.83 66.80
C ARG A 99 47.67 8.62 67.86
N PRO A 100 46.72 9.48 67.47
CA PRO A 100 45.89 10.23 68.42
C PRO A 100 45.16 9.30 69.36
N GLU A 101 45.20 9.61 70.66
CA GLU A 101 44.53 8.79 71.68
C GLU A 101 43.00 8.78 71.52
N PRO A 102 42.29 7.65 71.91
CA PRO A 102 40.84 7.62 71.90
C PRO A 102 40.24 8.59 72.91
N ALA A 103 39.22 9.32 72.54
CA ALA A 103 38.44 10.20 73.44
C ALA A 103 37.53 9.35 74.34
N LEU A 104 38.09 8.93 75.45
CA LEU A 104 37.35 8.14 76.45
C LEU A 104 36.50 9.05 77.34
N PRO A 105 35.39 8.57 77.92
CA PRO A 105 34.61 9.31 78.92
C PRO A 105 35.43 9.74 80.14
N ALA A 106 35.01 10.77 80.87
CA ALA A 106 35.75 11.32 82.01
C ALA A 106 36.05 10.30 83.11
N ASN A 107 35.19 9.28 83.26
CA ASN A 107 35.41 8.16 84.18
C ASN A 107 36.22 7.01 83.60
N ASN A 108 36.72 7.14 82.35
CA ASN A 108 37.44 6.12 81.62
C ASN A 108 36.65 4.81 81.36
N ASP A 109 35.37 4.80 81.68
CA ASP A 109 34.50 3.60 81.53
C ASP A 109 33.58 3.72 80.30
N VAL A 110 33.90 2.98 79.28
CA VAL A 110 33.09 2.89 78.03
C VAL A 110 31.94 1.86 78.19
N GLY A 111 32.02 1.00 79.24
CA GLY A 111 31.11 -0.11 79.46
C GLY A 111 31.59 -1.45 78.90
N PRO A 112 30.89 -2.55 79.22
CA PRO A 112 31.27 -3.91 78.89
C PRO A 112 30.94 -4.27 77.39
N THR A 113 30.25 -3.42 76.73
CA THR A 113 29.91 -3.62 75.27
C THR A 113 30.77 -2.69 74.41
N PRO A 114 31.38 -3.21 73.30
CA PRO A 114 32.18 -2.38 72.43
C PRO A 114 31.39 -1.20 71.86
N ARG A 115 31.96 0.04 71.97
CA ARG A 115 31.34 1.27 71.45
C ARG A 115 32.38 2.04 70.61
N THR A 116 31.86 2.79 69.62
CA THR A 116 32.71 3.66 68.79
C THR A 116 32.87 4.99 69.52
N VAL A 117 34.12 5.41 69.71
CA VAL A 117 34.54 6.70 70.31
C VAL A 117 35.42 7.47 69.31
N GLY A 118 35.44 8.78 69.43
CA GLY A 118 36.33 9.64 68.61
C GLY A 118 37.77 9.62 69.11
N SER A 119 38.56 10.57 68.63
CA SER A 119 39.96 10.82 69.03
C SER A 119 40.06 12.15 69.77
N VAL A 120 40.99 12.27 70.70
CA VAL A 120 41.17 13.47 71.53
C VAL A 120 41.59 14.70 70.72
N GLU A 121 42.37 14.56 69.64
CA GLU A 121 42.93 15.67 68.87
C GLU A 121 42.04 16.07 67.66
N HIS A 122 40.74 15.89 67.69
CA HIS A 122 39.82 16.17 66.61
C HIS A 122 40.25 15.53 65.25
N SER A 123 41.04 14.47 65.30
CA SER A 123 41.39 13.71 64.13
C SER A 123 40.20 12.90 63.63
N SER A 124 40.19 12.58 62.31
CA SER A 124 39.16 11.74 61.68
C SER A 124 39.22 10.28 62.16
N THR A 125 40.20 9.92 63.01
CA THR A 125 40.39 8.57 63.53
C THR A 125 39.24 8.20 64.48
N LYS A 126 38.62 7.07 64.21
CA LYS A 126 37.57 6.47 65.07
C LYS A 126 38.12 5.25 65.75
N TRP A 127 37.78 5.10 67.02
CA TRP A 127 38.19 3.98 67.83
C TRP A 127 36.99 3.14 68.25
N ARG A 128 37.17 1.83 68.33
CA ARG A 128 36.21 0.91 68.94
C ARG A 128 36.75 0.53 70.30
N ALA A 129 36.04 0.79 71.38
CA ALA A 129 36.56 0.62 72.73
C ALA A 129 35.59 -0.19 73.61
N VAL A 130 36.15 -0.93 74.55
CA VAL A 130 35.42 -1.70 75.61
C VAL A 130 36.15 -1.58 76.92
N SER A 131 35.44 -1.50 78.03
CA SER A 131 35.98 -1.43 79.36
C SER A 131 35.60 -2.65 80.21
N VAL A 132 36.53 -3.27 80.90
CA VAL A 132 36.33 -4.44 81.72
C VAL A 132 36.95 -4.19 83.11
N ARG A 133 36.27 -4.56 84.22
CA ARG A 133 36.81 -4.49 85.54
C ARG A 133 37.56 -5.76 85.92
N SER A 134 38.78 -5.62 86.30
CA SER A 134 39.62 -6.70 86.88
C SER A 134 39.09 -7.14 88.22
N PRO A 135 39.27 -8.41 88.68
CA PRO A 135 38.99 -8.88 90.00
C PRO A 135 39.61 -8.05 91.15
N ARG A 136 40.64 -7.30 90.85
CA ARG A 136 41.33 -6.38 91.82
C ARG A 136 40.78 -4.95 91.79
N GLY A 137 39.61 -4.70 91.13
CA GLY A 137 38.96 -3.40 91.09
C GLY A 137 39.50 -2.42 90.10
N ARG A 138 40.53 -2.78 89.32
CA ARG A 138 41.09 -1.95 88.22
C ARG A 138 40.18 -1.94 87.01
N LEU A 139 39.93 -0.75 86.47
CA LEU A 139 39.25 -0.61 85.17
C LEU A 139 40.25 -0.65 84.03
N ILE A 140 40.08 -1.58 83.10
CA ILE A 140 40.91 -1.73 81.95
C ILE A 140 40.09 -1.44 80.66
N THR A 141 40.49 -0.38 79.96
CA THR A 141 39.84 -0.02 78.71
C THR A 141 40.76 -0.37 77.51
N VAL A 142 40.25 -1.19 76.64
CA VAL A 142 40.96 -1.57 75.42
C VAL A 142 40.26 -0.92 74.25
N ALA A 143 41.03 -0.24 73.37
CA ALA A 143 40.49 0.37 72.15
C ALA A 143 41.25 -0.13 70.90
N TYR A 144 40.55 -0.27 69.82
CA TYR A 144 41.08 -0.68 68.55
C TYR A 144 40.88 0.44 67.52
N ASP A 145 41.93 0.77 66.75
CA ASP A 145 41.94 1.81 65.74
C ASP A 145 41.21 1.34 64.45
N LEU A 146 40.22 2.11 64.01
CA LEU A 146 39.43 1.83 62.82
C LEU A 146 39.96 2.53 61.56
N SER A 147 41.09 3.25 61.60
CA SER A 147 41.63 4.04 60.48
C SER A 147 41.97 3.19 59.26
N ASP A 148 42.63 2.05 59.46
CA ASP A 148 43.00 1.12 58.39
C ASP A 148 41.76 0.50 57.71
N PHE A 149 40.74 0.30 58.54
CA PHE A 149 39.44 -0.19 58.05
C PHE A 149 38.74 0.86 57.18
N LEU A 150 38.69 2.11 57.58
CA LEU A 150 38.05 3.19 56.82
C LEU A 150 38.75 3.52 55.53
N GLN A 151 40.11 3.36 55.47
CA GLN A 151 40.89 3.50 54.25
C GLN A 151 40.57 2.38 53.25
N THR A 152 40.45 1.14 53.70
CA THR A 152 40.10 -0.01 52.89
C THR A 152 38.68 0.15 52.29
N ASP A 153 37.74 0.62 53.12
CA ASP A 153 36.35 0.86 52.68
C ASP A 153 36.27 1.93 51.59
N ARG A 154 37.02 3.03 51.72
CA ARG A 154 37.14 4.05 50.66
C ARG A 154 37.70 3.49 49.35
N SER A 155 38.74 2.67 49.41
CA SER A 155 39.37 2.09 48.24
C SER A 155 38.38 1.14 47.51
N LEU A 156 37.62 0.35 48.28
CA LEU A 156 36.58 -0.50 47.72
C LEU A 156 35.46 0.31 47.06
N ALA A 157 35.05 1.43 47.68
CA ALA A 157 34.03 2.30 47.08
C ALA A 157 34.48 2.91 45.76
N TRP A 158 35.74 3.38 45.65
CA TRP A 158 36.27 3.87 44.38
C TRP A 158 36.37 2.78 43.34
N LEU A 159 36.79 1.57 43.71
CA LEU A 159 36.84 0.42 42.79
C LEU A 159 35.45 0.06 42.27
N GLN A 160 34.46 -0.01 43.17
CA GLN A 160 33.06 -0.28 42.77
C GLN A 160 32.50 0.79 41.82
N LEU A 161 32.79 2.07 42.07
CA LEU A 161 32.39 3.19 41.26
C LEU A 161 33.07 3.12 39.87
N GLY A 162 34.35 2.78 39.80
CA GLY A 162 35.08 2.60 38.55
C GLY A 162 34.55 1.44 37.70
N ILE A 163 34.34 0.27 38.35
CA ILE A 163 33.74 -0.89 37.66
C ILE A 163 32.30 -0.58 37.22
N GLY A 164 31.52 0.05 38.08
CA GLY A 164 30.14 0.43 37.77
C GLY A 164 30.07 1.38 36.55
N ALA A 165 30.94 2.38 36.51
CA ALA A 165 31.03 3.31 35.38
C ALA A 165 31.46 2.60 34.09
N ALA A 166 32.42 1.70 34.13
CA ALA A 166 32.86 0.91 32.98
C ALA A 166 31.74 0.00 32.43
N VAL A 167 30.99 -0.68 33.32
CA VAL A 167 29.84 -1.52 32.96
C VAL A 167 28.75 -0.69 32.33
N LEU A 168 28.40 0.47 32.91
CA LEU A 168 27.37 1.35 32.34
C LEU A 168 27.78 1.89 30.98
N LEU A 169 29.05 2.24 30.77
CA LEU A 169 29.55 2.68 29.49
C LEU A 169 29.47 1.58 28.44
N ALA A 170 29.94 0.38 28.77
CA ALA A 170 29.88 -0.78 27.86
C ALA A 170 28.43 -1.14 27.51
N LEU A 171 27.54 -1.17 28.51
CA LEU A 171 26.11 -1.44 28.32
C LEU A 171 25.45 -0.35 27.47
N GLY A 172 25.81 0.90 27.67
CA GLY A 172 25.30 2.04 26.88
C GLY A 172 25.69 1.93 25.42
N LEU A 173 26.94 1.62 25.12
CA LEU A 173 27.44 1.42 23.75
C LEU A 173 26.76 0.22 23.10
N ALA A 174 26.69 -0.91 23.78
CA ALA A 174 26.03 -2.12 23.28
C ALA A 174 24.55 -1.88 23.03
N SER A 175 23.84 -1.29 23.99
CA SER A 175 22.41 -0.96 23.89
C SER A 175 22.14 0.00 22.73
N TYR A 176 22.96 1.04 22.57
CA TYR A 176 22.86 1.99 21.45
C TYR A 176 23.06 1.29 20.11
N ALA A 177 24.07 0.43 19.98
CA ALA A 177 24.33 -0.32 18.76
C ALA A 177 23.15 -1.24 18.38
N VAL A 178 22.64 -2.04 19.33
CA VAL A 178 21.51 -2.95 19.12
C VAL A 178 20.24 -2.19 18.75
N VAL A 179 19.89 -1.14 19.51
CA VAL A 179 18.66 -0.36 19.27
C VAL A 179 18.73 0.37 17.95
N SER A 180 19.89 0.97 17.59
CA SER A 180 20.04 1.68 16.32
C SER A 180 19.96 0.75 15.12
N GLN A 181 20.54 -0.45 15.22
CA GLN A 181 20.45 -1.47 14.16
C GLN A 181 19.03 -2.03 14.01
N SER A 182 18.35 -2.29 15.12
CA SER A 182 16.97 -2.83 15.12
C SER A 182 15.93 -1.83 14.60
N LEU A 183 16.14 -0.52 14.78
CA LEU A 183 15.20 0.52 14.34
C LEU A 183 15.54 1.15 12.98
N ARG A 184 16.68 0.80 12.36
CA ARG A 184 17.04 1.26 11.03
C ARG A 184 16.02 0.90 9.94
N PRO A 185 15.45 -0.34 9.92
CA PRO A 185 14.43 -0.72 8.96
C PRO A 185 13.17 0.15 9.01
N LEU A 186 12.78 0.59 10.19
CA LEU A 186 11.58 1.43 10.36
C LEU A 186 11.76 2.80 9.69
N THR A 187 12.96 3.37 9.77
CA THR A 187 13.29 4.64 9.09
C THR A 187 13.27 4.48 7.56
N GLU A 188 13.69 3.32 7.04
CA GLU A 188 13.60 3.03 5.60
C GLU A 188 12.14 2.96 5.12
N VAL A 189 11.25 2.35 5.92
CA VAL A 189 9.80 2.31 5.64
C VAL A 189 9.20 3.72 5.65
N GLU A 190 9.56 4.55 6.64
CA GLU A 190 9.10 5.93 6.75
C GLU A 190 9.49 6.77 5.52
N HIS A 191 10.76 6.70 5.10
CA HIS A 191 11.25 7.40 3.91
C HIS A 191 10.54 6.93 2.63
N THR A 192 10.33 5.62 2.48
CA THR A 192 9.62 5.06 1.33
C THR A 192 8.16 5.49 1.33
N ALA A 193 7.49 5.46 2.48
CA ALA A 193 6.11 5.93 2.62
C ALA A 193 5.97 7.42 2.30
N ALA A 194 6.92 8.25 2.72
CA ALA A 194 6.94 9.68 2.38
C ALA A 194 7.13 9.91 0.86
N ALA A 195 8.02 9.13 0.21
CA ALA A 195 8.20 9.20 -1.25
C ALA A 195 6.92 8.79 -2.01
N ILE A 196 6.23 7.75 -1.54
CA ILE A 196 4.96 7.30 -2.11
C ILE A 196 3.88 8.39 -1.95
N ALA A 197 3.79 9.01 -0.78
CA ALA A 197 2.85 10.11 -0.52
C ALA A 197 3.11 11.33 -1.41
N SER A 198 4.35 11.53 -1.89
CA SER A 198 4.71 12.55 -2.88
C SER A 198 4.43 12.15 -4.34
N GLY A 199 3.80 10.98 -4.59
CA GLY A 199 3.41 10.52 -5.92
C GLY A 199 4.31 9.47 -6.57
N GLN A 200 5.39 9.01 -5.89
CA GLN A 200 6.29 7.98 -6.42
C GLN A 200 5.72 6.57 -6.12
N LEU A 201 4.63 6.20 -6.79
CA LEU A 201 3.92 4.93 -6.58
C LEU A 201 4.68 3.69 -7.08
N ASP A 202 5.75 3.87 -7.84
CA ASP A 202 6.64 2.81 -8.33
C ASP A 202 7.59 2.27 -7.27
N ARG A 203 7.81 3.04 -6.21
CA ARG A 203 8.67 2.64 -5.10
C ARG A 203 8.06 1.50 -4.31
N ARG A 204 8.94 0.61 -3.81
CA ARG A 204 8.58 -0.51 -2.91
C ARG A 204 9.41 -0.46 -1.65
N VAL A 205 8.81 -0.86 -0.56
CA VAL A 205 9.54 -1.14 0.68
C VAL A 205 10.30 -2.44 0.49
N ARG A 206 11.57 -2.46 0.91
CA ARG A 206 12.42 -3.64 0.81
C ARG A 206 11.79 -4.81 1.59
N GLU A 207 11.65 -5.93 0.93
CA GLU A 207 11.15 -7.15 1.55
C GLU A 207 12.11 -7.64 2.63
N ARG A 208 11.54 -8.03 3.76
CA ARG A 208 12.24 -8.57 4.91
C ARG A 208 11.54 -9.83 5.38
N ASP A 209 12.18 -10.58 6.28
CA ASP A 209 11.61 -11.82 6.81
C ASP A 209 10.21 -11.54 7.42
N ALA A 210 9.19 -12.22 6.89
CA ALA A 210 7.79 -12.11 7.30
C ALA A 210 7.56 -12.50 8.78
N ARG A 211 8.52 -13.15 9.41
CA ARG A 211 8.46 -13.49 10.84
C ARG A 211 8.67 -12.29 11.74
N THR A 212 9.26 -11.20 11.23
CA THR A 212 9.46 -9.96 11.98
C THR A 212 8.28 -9.01 11.80
N GLU A 213 8.05 -8.13 12.79
CA GLU A 213 7.01 -7.10 12.73
C GLU A 213 7.20 -6.15 11.53
N VAL A 214 8.45 -5.77 11.28
CA VAL A 214 8.81 -4.90 10.15
C VAL A 214 8.63 -5.61 8.82
N GLY A 215 8.92 -6.92 8.73
CA GLY A 215 8.68 -7.72 7.54
C GLY A 215 7.19 -7.83 7.19
N ARG A 216 6.35 -8.09 8.20
CA ARG A 216 4.88 -8.09 8.01
C ARG A 216 4.36 -6.73 7.58
N LEU A 217 4.87 -5.64 8.17
CA LEU A 217 4.51 -4.28 7.77
C LEU A 217 4.91 -3.97 6.33
N SER A 218 6.12 -4.39 5.92
CA SER A 218 6.60 -4.21 4.54
C SER A 218 5.73 -4.94 3.51
N LEU A 219 5.33 -6.17 3.80
CA LEU A 219 4.42 -6.95 2.95
C LEU A 219 3.03 -6.31 2.85
N ALA A 220 2.46 -5.89 3.98
CA ALA A 220 1.15 -5.23 4.01
C ALA A 220 1.17 -3.91 3.22
N LEU A 221 2.23 -3.11 3.36
CA LEU A 221 2.38 -1.86 2.65
C LEU A 221 2.57 -2.08 1.14
N ASN A 222 3.40 -3.04 0.73
CA ASN A 222 3.57 -3.39 -0.68
C ASN A 222 2.28 -3.94 -1.30
N GLY A 223 1.49 -4.73 -0.54
CA GLY A 223 0.17 -5.19 -0.98
C GLY A 223 -0.83 -4.04 -1.18
N MET A 224 -0.88 -3.09 -0.25
CA MET A 224 -1.71 -1.88 -0.39
C MET A 224 -1.29 -1.07 -1.62
N LEU A 225 0.01 -0.90 -1.86
CA LEU A 225 0.53 -0.19 -3.02
C LEU A 225 0.14 -0.86 -4.34
N ALA A 226 0.18 -2.18 -4.41
CA ALA A 226 -0.27 -2.92 -5.60
C ALA A 226 -1.77 -2.67 -5.88
N GLN A 227 -2.61 -2.66 -4.84
CA GLN A 227 -4.04 -2.35 -4.98
C GLN A 227 -4.27 -0.90 -5.45
N ILE A 228 -3.54 0.07 -4.90
CA ILE A 228 -3.64 1.47 -5.31
C ILE A 228 -3.25 1.63 -6.77
N GLN A 229 -2.14 1.02 -7.22
CA GLN A 229 -1.72 1.07 -8.62
C GLN A 229 -2.76 0.46 -9.56
N THR A 230 -3.33 -0.69 -9.20
CA THR A 230 -4.40 -1.33 -9.99
C THR A 230 -5.63 -0.42 -10.07
N ALA A 231 -6.02 0.21 -8.96
CA ALA A 231 -7.15 1.13 -8.93
C ALA A 231 -6.91 2.40 -9.78
N VAL A 232 -5.70 2.97 -9.74
CA VAL A 232 -5.33 4.13 -10.56
C VAL A 232 -5.34 3.75 -12.04
N ALA A 233 -4.71 2.65 -12.45
CA ALA A 233 -4.69 2.18 -13.83
C ALA A 233 -6.11 1.89 -14.36
N SER A 234 -6.97 1.27 -13.55
CA SER A 234 -8.37 1.04 -13.90
C SER A 234 -9.16 2.34 -14.07
N SER A 235 -8.91 3.33 -13.19
CA SER A 235 -9.55 4.65 -13.27
C SER A 235 -9.11 5.41 -14.52
N GLU A 236 -7.82 5.38 -14.86
CA GLU A 236 -7.29 6.01 -16.07
C GLU A 236 -7.88 5.38 -17.34
N SER A 237 -7.92 4.03 -17.41
CA SER A 237 -8.54 3.31 -18.52
C SER A 237 -10.03 3.64 -18.67
N SER A 238 -10.75 3.70 -17.56
CA SER A 238 -12.18 4.08 -17.56
C SER A 238 -12.39 5.52 -18.04
N ALA A 239 -11.53 6.44 -17.60
CA ALA A 239 -11.57 7.83 -18.03
C ALA A 239 -11.27 7.99 -19.53
N GLU A 240 -10.37 7.19 -20.08
CA GLU A 240 -10.03 7.19 -21.51
C GLU A 240 -11.19 6.63 -22.36
N LEU A 241 -11.79 5.54 -21.91
CA LEU A 241 -13.00 4.98 -22.53
C LEU A 241 -14.16 5.99 -22.51
N ALA A 242 -14.38 6.69 -21.40
CA ALA A 242 -15.41 7.72 -21.30
C ALA A 242 -15.16 8.88 -22.26
N ARG A 243 -13.92 9.38 -22.33
CA ARG A 243 -13.54 10.45 -23.29
C ARG A 243 -13.75 10.02 -24.74
N SER A 244 -13.29 8.83 -25.11
CA SER A 244 -13.49 8.31 -26.47
C SER A 244 -14.96 8.14 -26.83
N SER A 245 -15.80 7.76 -25.84
CA SER A 245 -17.25 7.68 -26.02
C SER A 245 -17.89 9.06 -26.18
N GLU A 246 -17.46 10.05 -25.39
CA GLU A 246 -17.91 11.44 -25.51
C GLU A 246 -17.57 12.02 -26.86
N GLU A 247 -16.34 11.83 -27.36
CA GLU A 247 -15.92 12.31 -28.67
C GLU A 247 -16.71 11.69 -29.81
N ARG A 248 -17.00 10.39 -29.72
CA ARG A 248 -17.88 9.69 -30.69
C ARG A 248 -19.27 10.26 -30.69
N MET A 249 -19.86 10.47 -29.51
CA MET A 249 -21.20 11.05 -29.35
C MET A 249 -21.23 12.48 -29.88
N ARG A 250 -20.22 13.30 -29.62
CA ARG A 250 -20.14 14.68 -30.11
C ARG A 250 -20.07 14.75 -31.64
N ARG A 251 -19.27 13.87 -32.26
CA ARG A 251 -19.22 13.75 -33.72
C ARG A 251 -20.57 13.33 -34.27
N PHE A 252 -21.20 12.31 -33.71
CA PHE A 252 -22.51 11.84 -34.09
C PHE A 252 -23.58 12.94 -34.08
N ILE A 253 -23.64 13.74 -33.01
CA ILE A 253 -24.60 14.85 -32.90
C ILE A 253 -24.32 15.94 -33.96
N THR A 254 -23.05 16.24 -34.20
CA THR A 254 -22.65 17.24 -35.20
C THR A 254 -23.06 16.78 -36.60
N ASP A 255 -22.74 15.55 -36.98
CA ASP A 255 -23.05 14.98 -38.29
C ASP A 255 -24.56 14.84 -38.52
N ALA A 256 -25.29 14.34 -37.51
CA ALA A 256 -26.75 14.28 -37.54
C ALA A 256 -27.38 15.66 -37.75
N SER A 257 -26.85 16.69 -37.06
CA SER A 257 -27.35 18.07 -37.20
C SER A 257 -27.13 18.63 -38.62
N HIS A 258 -26.00 18.30 -39.24
CA HIS A 258 -25.73 18.70 -40.64
C HIS A 258 -26.65 18.01 -41.61
N GLU A 259 -26.85 16.69 -41.49
CA GLU A 259 -27.69 15.90 -42.40
C GLU A 259 -29.19 16.20 -42.22
N LEU A 260 -29.64 16.63 -41.04
CA LEU A 260 -31.03 17.08 -40.85
C LEU A 260 -31.27 18.51 -41.36
N ARG A 261 -30.23 19.41 -41.32
CA ARG A 261 -30.38 20.80 -41.75
C ARG A 261 -30.60 20.93 -43.27
N THR A 262 -29.95 20.09 -44.06
CA THR A 262 -30.00 20.13 -45.52
C THR A 262 -31.44 19.91 -46.06
N PRO A 263 -32.14 18.78 -45.77
CA PRO A 263 -33.50 18.54 -46.19
C PRO A 263 -34.48 19.59 -45.64
N LEU A 264 -34.29 20.02 -44.39
CA LEU A 264 -35.14 21.07 -43.82
C LEU A 264 -35.03 22.41 -44.54
N THR A 265 -33.81 22.75 -44.99
CA THR A 265 -33.58 23.97 -45.81
C THR A 265 -34.27 23.84 -47.19
N THR A 266 -34.23 22.63 -47.75
CA THR A 266 -34.90 22.35 -49.03
C THR A 266 -36.41 22.47 -48.90
N ILE A 267 -37.02 21.83 -47.86
CA ILE A 267 -38.44 21.92 -47.58
C ILE A 267 -38.85 23.37 -47.37
N ARG A 268 -38.12 24.15 -46.57
CA ARG A 268 -38.36 25.57 -46.36
C ARG A 268 -38.29 26.40 -47.62
N GLY A 269 -37.29 26.12 -48.48
CA GLY A 269 -37.14 26.84 -49.75
C GLY A 269 -38.30 26.60 -50.71
N PHE A 270 -38.75 25.34 -50.87
CA PHE A 270 -39.92 25.02 -51.72
C PHE A 270 -41.22 25.58 -51.11
N ALA A 271 -41.38 25.59 -49.81
CA ALA A 271 -42.51 26.19 -49.13
C ALA A 271 -42.55 27.73 -49.29
N GLU A 272 -41.39 28.40 -49.29
CA GLU A 272 -41.25 29.83 -49.53
C GLU A 272 -41.56 30.18 -51.01
N LEU A 273 -41.05 29.42 -51.99
CA LEU A 273 -41.34 29.58 -53.40
C LEU A 273 -42.84 29.43 -53.68
N TYR A 274 -43.48 28.45 -53.03
CA TYR A 274 -44.91 28.24 -53.09
C TYR A 274 -45.67 29.51 -52.58
N ARG A 275 -45.34 30.00 -51.39
CA ARG A 275 -46.00 31.16 -50.79
C ARG A 275 -45.83 32.45 -51.57
N GLN A 276 -44.71 32.60 -52.30
CA GLN A 276 -44.44 33.77 -53.15
C GLN A 276 -45.10 33.67 -54.56
N GLY A 277 -45.81 32.54 -54.84
CA GLY A 277 -46.39 32.34 -56.18
C GLY A 277 -45.37 32.08 -57.30
N ALA A 278 -44.07 31.86 -56.91
CA ALA A 278 -42.97 31.66 -57.86
C ALA A 278 -42.74 30.19 -58.23
N ALA A 279 -43.47 29.25 -57.63
CA ALA A 279 -43.40 27.84 -58.02
C ALA A 279 -44.14 27.64 -59.38
N ARG A 280 -43.40 27.36 -60.42
CA ARG A 280 -43.96 27.13 -61.77
C ARG A 280 -44.75 25.85 -61.86
N ASP A 281 -44.46 24.86 -61.04
CA ASP A 281 -45.15 23.55 -60.96
C ASP A 281 -45.41 23.26 -59.45
N MET A 282 -46.66 23.33 -59.07
CA MET A 282 -47.17 23.10 -57.73
C MET A 282 -47.01 21.65 -57.32
N GLU A 283 -47.32 20.72 -58.20
CA GLU A 283 -47.30 19.30 -57.96
C GLU A 283 -45.85 18.85 -57.72
N GLN A 284 -44.93 19.33 -58.53
CA GLN A 284 -43.50 19.08 -58.36
C GLN A 284 -42.93 19.63 -57.04
N ALA A 285 -43.36 20.82 -56.59
CA ALA A 285 -42.95 21.40 -55.33
C ALA A 285 -43.46 20.58 -54.15
N MET A 286 -44.73 20.15 -54.13
CA MET A 286 -45.31 19.31 -53.09
C MET A 286 -44.64 17.93 -53.07
N SER A 287 -44.43 17.29 -54.25
CA SER A 287 -43.73 16.01 -54.32
C SER A 287 -42.30 16.09 -53.77
N ARG A 288 -41.61 17.20 -53.97
CA ARG A 288 -40.27 17.43 -53.40
C ARG A 288 -40.34 17.57 -51.89
N ILE A 289 -41.28 18.32 -51.31
CA ILE A 289 -41.49 18.47 -49.89
C ILE A 289 -41.82 17.12 -49.25
N GLU A 290 -42.73 16.34 -49.86
CA GLU A 290 -43.06 15.00 -49.37
C GLU A 290 -41.88 14.05 -49.39
N GLY A 291 -41.09 14.05 -50.48
CA GLY A 291 -39.89 13.27 -50.65
C GLY A 291 -38.83 13.56 -49.55
N GLU A 292 -38.56 14.85 -49.31
CA GLU A 292 -37.61 15.26 -48.25
C GLU A 292 -38.16 14.97 -46.84
N SER A 293 -39.46 15.11 -46.58
CA SER A 293 -40.09 14.73 -45.29
C SER A 293 -39.99 13.24 -45.03
N ARG A 294 -40.23 12.39 -46.04
CA ARG A 294 -40.08 10.93 -45.92
C ARG A 294 -38.62 10.56 -45.65
N ARG A 295 -37.67 11.21 -46.37
CA ARG A 295 -36.25 11.00 -46.15
C ARG A 295 -35.83 11.41 -44.72
N MET A 296 -36.32 12.53 -44.18
CA MET A 296 -36.05 12.91 -42.81
C MET A 296 -36.59 11.90 -41.78
N SER A 297 -37.76 11.35 -42.02
CA SER A 297 -38.33 10.30 -41.14
C SER A 297 -37.39 9.08 -41.08
N LEU A 298 -36.97 8.57 -42.24
CA LEU A 298 -36.03 7.44 -42.33
C LEU A 298 -34.70 7.76 -41.64
N LEU A 299 -34.17 8.97 -41.85
CA LEU A 299 -32.93 9.39 -41.17
C LEU A 299 -33.06 9.42 -39.66
N VAL A 300 -34.18 9.92 -39.12
CA VAL A 300 -34.46 9.92 -37.67
C VAL A 300 -34.56 8.49 -37.14
N ASP A 301 -35.27 7.61 -37.84
CA ASP A 301 -35.38 6.22 -37.42
C ASP A 301 -34.03 5.51 -37.42
N ASP A 302 -33.21 5.73 -38.44
CA ASP A 302 -31.81 5.24 -38.54
C ASP A 302 -30.94 5.73 -37.37
N LEU A 303 -31.04 7.02 -37.03
CA LEU A 303 -30.32 7.62 -35.88
C LEU A 303 -30.74 7.04 -34.55
N LEU A 304 -32.08 6.86 -34.36
CA LEU A 304 -32.60 6.25 -33.15
C LEU A 304 -32.19 4.78 -33.01
N LEU A 305 -32.15 4.05 -34.13
CA LEU A 305 -31.65 2.67 -34.16
C LEU A 305 -30.16 2.61 -33.74
N LEU A 306 -29.31 3.44 -34.37
CA LEU A 306 -27.89 3.48 -34.02
C LEU A 306 -27.68 3.86 -32.55
N ALA A 307 -28.42 4.84 -32.02
CA ALA A 307 -28.35 5.20 -30.61
C ALA A 307 -28.75 4.06 -29.68
N ARG A 308 -29.73 3.24 -30.03
CA ARG A 308 -30.15 2.04 -29.26
C ARG A 308 -29.10 0.94 -29.31
N LEU A 309 -28.45 0.73 -30.47
CA LEU A 309 -27.39 -0.25 -30.63
C LEU A 309 -26.13 0.15 -29.86
N ASP A 310 -25.76 1.43 -29.90
CA ASP A 310 -24.65 1.98 -29.09
C ASP A 310 -24.89 1.82 -27.57
N ALA A 311 -26.14 1.88 -27.13
CA ALA A 311 -26.54 1.65 -25.74
C ALA A 311 -26.56 0.15 -25.33
N GLN A 312 -26.13 -0.76 -26.23
CA GLN A 312 -26.09 -2.22 -26.04
C GLN A 312 -27.42 -2.81 -25.50
N ARG A 313 -28.55 -2.29 -25.92
CA ARG A 313 -29.82 -2.90 -25.54
C ARG A 313 -29.93 -4.27 -26.21
N PRO A 314 -30.34 -5.30 -25.46
CA PRO A 314 -30.50 -6.65 -26.03
C PRO A 314 -31.49 -6.65 -27.18
N LEU A 315 -31.11 -7.28 -28.28
CA LEU A 315 -31.97 -7.55 -29.40
C LEU A 315 -32.89 -8.75 -29.06
N GLU A 316 -34.04 -8.85 -29.72
CA GLU A 316 -34.82 -10.08 -29.70
C GLU A 316 -34.02 -11.21 -30.35
N SER A 317 -34.10 -12.41 -29.77
CA SER A 317 -33.26 -13.53 -30.21
C SER A 317 -34.15 -14.72 -30.51
N HIS A 318 -34.45 -14.91 -31.77
CA HIS A 318 -35.22 -16.04 -32.32
C HIS A 318 -34.38 -16.79 -33.35
N ARG A 319 -34.83 -17.98 -33.77
CA ARG A 319 -34.23 -18.68 -34.90
C ARG A 319 -34.68 -18.00 -36.18
N VAL A 320 -33.71 -17.61 -36.99
CA VAL A 320 -33.93 -16.91 -38.26
C VAL A 320 -33.26 -17.69 -39.39
N ASP A 321 -34.06 -18.06 -40.39
CA ASP A 321 -33.56 -18.67 -41.61
C ASP A 321 -33.12 -17.58 -42.60
N LEU A 322 -31.79 -17.50 -42.82
CA LEU A 322 -31.21 -16.50 -43.73
C LEU A 322 -31.57 -16.76 -45.19
N LEU A 323 -31.84 -18.00 -45.60
CA LEU A 323 -32.23 -18.30 -46.97
C LEU A 323 -33.65 -17.77 -47.28
N ALA A 324 -34.58 -17.92 -46.30
CA ALA A 324 -35.92 -17.33 -46.43
C ALA A 324 -35.83 -15.80 -46.51
N LEU A 325 -35.06 -15.16 -45.63
CA LEU A 325 -34.85 -13.71 -45.64
C LEU A 325 -34.23 -13.23 -47.00
N ALA A 326 -33.23 -13.96 -47.53
CA ALA A 326 -32.61 -13.61 -48.80
C ALA A 326 -33.59 -13.76 -49.98
N SER A 327 -34.45 -14.80 -49.95
CA SER A 327 -35.47 -15.00 -50.95
C SER A 327 -36.46 -13.83 -51.00
N ASP A 328 -36.94 -13.39 -49.82
CA ASP A 328 -37.79 -12.22 -49.70
C ASP A 328 -37.12 -10.94 -50.24
N ALA A 329 -35.89 -10.68 -49.82
CA ALA A 329 -35.14 -9.49 -50.27
C ALA A 329 -34.86 -9.45 -51.78
N VAL A 330 -34.61 -10.61 -52.37
CA VAL A 330 -34.43 -10.73 -53.82
C VAL A 330 -35.77 -10.51 -54.54
N HIS A 331 -36.87 -11.03 -53.99
CA HIS A 331 -38.23 -10.81 -54.55
C HIS A 331 -38.58 -9.30 -54.55
N ASP A 332 -38.39 -8.62 -53.42
CA ASP A 332 -38.63 -7.19 -53.26
C ASP A 332 -37.74 -6.36 -54.23
N ALA A 333 -36.47 -6.71 -54.36
CA ALA A 333 -35.54 -6.02 -55.24
C ALA A 333 -35.90 -6.18 -56.71
N ARG A 334 -36.41 -7.37 -57.14
CA ARG A 334 -36.95 -7.61 -58.52
C ARG A 334 -38.18 -6.77 -58.77
N ALA A 335 -39.03 -6.55 -57.78
CA ALA A 335 -40.22 -5.68 -57.94
C ALA A 335 -39.82 -4.21 -58.14
N ILE A 336 -38.74 -3.74 -57.47
CA ILE A 336 -38.23 -2.38 -57.59
C ILE A 336 -37.46 -2.18 -58.92
N ALA A 337 -36.73 -3.20 -59.40
CA ALA A 337 -35.91 -3.14 -60.57
C ALA A 337 -36.21 -4.31 -61.57
N PRO A 338 -37.39 -4.34 -62.20
CA PRO A 338 -37.87 -5.50 -62.98
C PRO A 338 -37.04 -5.84 -64.21
N HIS A 339 -36.31 -4.89 -64.72
CA HIS A 339 -35.42 -5.07 -65.89
C HIS A 339 -34.02 -5.56 -65.56
N ARG A 340 -33.73 -5.77 -64.26
CA ARG A 340 -32.43 -6.09 -63.77
C ARG A 340 -32.31 -7.58 -63.44
N LYS A 341 -31.18 -8.17 -63.79
CA LYS A 341 -30.92 -9.56 -63.43
C LYS A 341 -30.47 -9.61 -61.99
N ILE A 342 -31.33 -10.16 -61.11
CA ILE A 342 -31.04 -10.35 -59.69
C ILE A 342 -31.19 -11.84 -59.37
N THR A 343 -30.12 -12.50 -58.93
CA THR A 343 -30.10 -13.95 -58.66
C THR A 343 -29.96 -14.23 -57.16
N LEU A 344 -30.48 -15.39 -56.76
CA LEU A 344 -30.22 -15.97 -55.45
C LEU A 344 -29.51 -17.29 -55.65
N ASP A 345 -28.33 -17.41 -55.09
CA ASP A 345 -27.51 -18.60 -55.19
C ASP A 345 -27.29 -19.19 -53.78
N VAL A 346 -27.44 -20.50 -53.63
CA VAL A 346 -27.13 -21.20 -52.40
C VAL A 346 -25.69 -21.68 -52.45
N VAL A 347 -24.91 -21.35 -51.47
CA VAL A 347 -23.50 -21.81 -51.34
C VAL A 347 -23.49 -23.09 -50.56
N ASP A 348 -22.90 -24.14 -51.12
CA ASP A 348 -22.73 -25.42 -50.44
C ASP A 348 -21.85 -25.29 -49.21
N GLY A 349 -22.35 -25.83 -48.08
CA GLY A 349 -21.61 -25.83 -46.81
C GLY A 349 -22.30 -26.76 -45.79
N PRO A 350 -21.70 -26.91 -44.60
CA PRO A 350 -22.23 -27.79 -43.58
C PRO A 350 -23.49 -27.20 -42.93
N GLY A 351 -24.63 -27.94 -42.98
CA GLY A 351 -25.87 -27.60 -42.28
C GLY A 351 -26.73 -26.51 -42.89
N ILE A 352 -27.65 -25.93 -42.14
CA ILE A 352 -28.62 -24.93 -42.58
C ILE A 352 -28.15 -23.54 -42.15
N PRO A 353 -28.34 -22.48 -42.98
CA PRO A 353 -27.95 -21.10 -42.65
C PRO A 353 -28.96 -20.44 -41.66
N GLU A 354 -29.12 -21.04 -40.47
CA GLU A 354 -29.96 -20.52 -39.40
C GLU A 354 -29.07 -19.83 -38.34
N VAL A 355 -29.54 -18.68 -37.86
CA VAL A 355 -28.86 -17.89 -36.84
C VAL A 355 -29.81 -17.54 -35.71
N LEU A 356 -29.28 -17.25 -34.51
CA LEU A 356 -30.04 -16.63 -33.44
C LEU A 356 -30.00 -15.11 -33.60
N GLY A 357 -31.15 -14.46 -33.74
CA GLY A 357 -31.19 -13.02 -33.92
C GLY A 357 -32.59 -12.44 -34.03
N ASP A 358 -32.65 -11.15 -34.28
CA ASP A 358 -33.84 -10.37 -34.52
C ASP A 358 -34.10 -10.36 -36.05
N GLU A 359 -35.18 -11.06 -36.47
CA GLU A 359 -35.53 -11.19 -37.88
C GLU A 359 -35.72 -9.83 -38.56
N ALA A 360 -36.40 -8.89 -37.92
CA ALA A 360 -36.64 -7.56 -38.47
C ALA A 360 -35.35 -6.80 -38.71
N ARG A 361 -34.35 -6.97 -37.82
CA ARG A 361 -33.03 -6.33 -37.93
C ARG A 361 -32.17 -7.00 -38.99
N LEU A 362 -32.17 -8.32 -39.08
CA LEU A 362 -31.45 -9.03 -40.16
C LEU A 362 -32.10 -8.75 -41.53
N ARG A 363 -33.40 -8.61 -41.62
CA ARG A 363 -34.12 -8.14 -42.83
C ARG A 363 -33.67 -6.71 -43.20
N GLN A 364 -33.46 -5.83 -42.20
CA GLN A 364 -32.92 -4.47 -42.43
C GLN A 364 -31.49 -4.50 -42.95
N VAL A 365 -30.63 -5.43 -42.49
CA VAL A 365 -29.28 -5.65 -43.02
C VAL A 365 -29.32 -5.95 -44.51
N LEU A 366 -30.14 -6.96 -44.88
CA LEU A 366 -30.28 -7.34 -46.29
C LEU A 366 -30.84 -6.20 -47.17
N SER A 367 -31.94 -5.56 -46.68
CA SER A 367 -32.53 -4.44 -47.38
C SER A 367 -31.56 -3.31 -47.64
N ASN A 368 -30.71 -2.93 -46.67
CA ASN A 368 -29.70 -1.89 -46.83
C ASN A 368 -28.64 -2.29 -47.86
N LEU A 369 -28.18 -3.55 -47.85
CA LEU A 369 -27.20 -4.04 -48.83
C LEU A 369 -27.81 -4.09 -50.23
N MET A 370 -29.05 -4.55 -50.38
CA MET A 370 -29.76 -4.61 -51.68
C MET A 370 -30.07 -3.23 -52.24
N ILE A 371 -30.56 -2.30 -51.39
CA ILE A 371 -30.78 -0.90 -51.81
C ILE A 371 -29.45 -0.26 -52.26
N ASN A 372 -28.38 -0.50 -51.53
CA ASN A 372 -27.04 -0.02 -51.94
C ASN A 372 -26.62 -0.55 -53.31
N ALA A 373 -26.76 -1.87 -53.55
CA ALA A 373 -26.45 -2.47 -54.84
C ALA A 373 -27.35 -1.92 -55.98
N VAL A 374 -28.65 -1.73 -55.72
CA VAL A 374 -29.60 -1.20 -56.76
C VAL A 374 -29.30 0.26 -57.04
N GLN A 375 -29.04 1.09 -56.06
CA GLN A 375 -28.89 2.55 -56.27
C GLN A 375 -27.53 2.99 -56.79
N HIS A 376 -26.47 2.26 -56.42
CA HIS A 376 -25.09 2.68 -56.74
C HIS A 376 -24.49 1.97 -57.93
N THR A 377 -25.25 1.11 -58.60
CA THR A 377 -24.78 0.44 -59.79
C THR A 377 -25.69 0.76 -61.03
N PRO A 378 -25.16 0.75 -62.23
CA PRO A 378 -25.91 0.95 -63.46
C PRO A 378 -27.07 -0.07 -63.59
N GLY A 379 -28.19 0.29 -64.24
CA GLY A 379 -29.32 -0.62 -64.43
C GLY A 379 -29.03 -1.89 -65.27
N THR A 380 -27.87 -1.93 -65.88
CA THR A 380 -27.35 -3.08 -66.64
C THR A 380 -26.49 -4.02 -65.85
N ALA A 381 -26.09 -3.62 -64.61
CA ALA A 381 -25.24 -4.45 -63.76
C ALA A 381 -26.03 -5.59 -63.13
N ASP A 382 -25.49 -6.79 -63.07
CA ASP A 382 -26.09 -7.94 -62.41
C ASP A 382 -25.93 -7.81 -60.88
N ILE A 383 -26.88 -8.32 -60.10
CA ILE A 383 -26.81 -8.44 -58.67
C ILE A 383 -26.98 -9.90 -58.30
N ALA A 384 -26.13 -10.45 -57.47
CA ALA A 384 -26.23 -11.80 -56.94
C ALA A 384 -26.24 -11.77 -55.41
N VAL A 385 -27.25 -12.44 -54.83
CA VAL A 385 -27.27 -12.71 -53.40
C VAL A 385 -26.84 -14.16 -53.19
N ARG A 386 -25.92 -14.42 -52.30
CA ARG A 386 -25.44 -15.75 -51.97
C ARG A 386 -25.67 -16.02 -50.49
N VAL A 387 -26.23 -17.17 -50.17
CA VAL A 387 -26.50 -17.61 -48.80
C VAL A 387 -25.98 -19.03 -48.62
N GLY A 388 -25.38 -19.32 -47.54
CA GLY A 388 -24.90 -20.65 -47.20
C GLY A 388 -24.23 -20.72 -45.85
N THR A 389 -23.39 -21.71 -45.66
CA THR A 389 -22.64 -21.90 -44.40
C THR A 389 -21.18 -22.10 -44.71
N LYS A 390 -20.33 -21.62 -43.84
CA LYS A 390 -18.89 -21.83 -43.88
C LYS A 390 -18.37 -22.03 -42.47
N ASP A 391 -17.75 -23.17 -42.21
CA ASP A 391 -17.31 -23.56 -40.88
C ASP A 391 -18.49 -23.51 -39.88
N ASP A 392 -18.35 -22.73 -38.79
CA ASP A 392 -19.39 -22.53 -37.78
C ASP A 392 -20.27 -21.29 -38.03
N ASP A 393 -20.10 -20.63 -39.17
CA ASP A 393 -20.84 -19.41 -39.51
C ASP A 393 -21.86 -19.62 -40.61
N ALA A 394 -22.97 -18.90 -40.54
CA ALA A 394 -23.88 -18.67 -41.65
C ALA A 394 -23.41 -17.44 -42.42
N VAL A 395 -23.29 -17.57 -43.72
CA VAL A 395 -22.71 -16.57 -44.65
C VAL A 395 -23.79 -16.01 -45.55
N LEU A 396 -23.82 -14.69 -45.66
CA LEU A 396 -24.64 -13.95 -46.60
C LEU A 396 -23.77 -13.00 -47.43
N GLU A 397 -23.82 -13.10 -48.74
CA GLU A 397 -23.11 -12.17 -49.63
C GLU A 397 -24.09 -11.44 -50.56
N VAL A 398 -23.83 -10.13 -50.78
CA VAL A 398 -24.45 -9.33 -51.80
C VAL A 398 -23.33 -8.86 -52.76
N ILE A 399 -23.46 -9.25 -54.01
CA ILE A 399 -22.43 -9.03 -55.05
C ILE A 399 -23.07 -8.22 -56.18
N ASP A 400 -22.42 -7.17 -56.61
CA ASP A 400 -22.80 -6.37 -57.78
C ASP A 400 -21.63 -6.23 -58.76
N ASP A 401 -21.96 -6.11 -60.05
CA ASP A 401 -21.00 -5.86 -61.12
C ASP A 401 -20.93 -4.35 -61.45
N GLY A 402 -20.99 -3.51 -60.45
CA GLY A 402 -20.98 -2.07 -60.59
C GLY A 402 -19.59 -1.48 -60.80
N PRO A 403 -19.44 -0.17 -60.62
CA PRO A 403 -18.18 0.53 -60.82
C PRO A 403 -17.10 0.19 -59.77
N GLY A 404 -17.50 -0.46 -58.65
CA GLY A 404 -16.59 -0.70 -57.54
C GLY A 404 -16.15 0.59 -56.86
N MET A 405 -15.24 0.47 -55.92
CA MET A 405 -14.67 1.61 -55.19
C MET A 405 -13.17 1.45 -54.95
N CYS A 406 -12.45 2.54 -54.71
CA CYS A 406 -11.05 2.50 -54.37
C CYS A 406 -10.81 1.95 -52.94
N GLU A 407 -9.59 1.51 -52.65
CA GLU A 407 -9.25 0.93 -51.35
C GLU A 407 -9.50 1.89 -50.19
N GLN A 408 -9.23 3.19 -50.37
CA GLN A 408 -9.46 4.21 -49.34
C GLN A 408 -10.96 4.34 -49.00
N ASP A 409 -11.83 4.26 -50.00
CA ASP A 409 -13.28 4.29 -49.80
C ASP A 409 -13.77 2.99 -49.16
N ALA A 410 -13.23 1.85 -49.56
CA ALA A 410 -13.58 0.55 -48.98
C ALA A 410 -13.29 0.44 -47.47
N GLN A 411 -12.20 1.04 -47.03
CA GLN A 411 -11.83 1.08 -45.59
C GLN A 411 -12.80 1.92 -44.77
N ARG A 412 -13.49 2.88 -45.37
CA ARG A 412 -14.33 3.87 -44.69
C ARG A 412 -15.82 3.68 -44.96
N VAL A 413 -16.21 2.78 -45.84
CA VAL A 413 -17.59 2.63 -46.30
C VAL A 413 -18.60 2.30 -45.21
N PHE A 414 -18.12 1.74 -44.07
CA PHE A 414 -18.93 1.45 -42.86
C PHE A 414 -18.94 2.61 -41.84
N GLU A 415 -18.17 3.69 -42.09
CA GLU A 415 -18.22 4.88 -41.24
C GLU A 415 -19.59 5.58 -41.42
N ARG A 416 -20.11 6.14 -40.32
CA ARG A 416 -21.39 6.89 -40.33
C ARG A 416 -21.25 8.12 -41.20
N PHE A 417 -22.28 8.38 -42.04
CA PHE A 417 -22.36 9.51 -42.99
C PHE A 417 -21.27 9.53 -44.03
N TYR A 418 -20.48 8.46 -44.17
CA TYR A 418 -19.45 8.37 -45.20
C TYR A 418 -20.07 8.17 -46.59
N ARG A 419 -19.53 8.87 -47.59
CA ARG A 419 -19.97 8.81 -48.99
C ARG A 419 -18.75 9.02 -49.91
N ALA A 420 -18.48 8.06 -50.80
CA ALA A 420 -17.31 8.08 -51.68
C ALA A 420 -17.32 9.25 -52.70
N ASP A 421 -18.48 9.75 -53.11
CA ASP A 421 -18.65 10.82 -54.10
C ASP A 421 -19.68 11.87 -53.62
N SER A 422 -19.19 13.02 -53.17
CA SER A 422 -20.06 14.11 -52.64
C SER A 422 -20.80 14.89 -53.75
N SER A 423 -20.36 14.80 -55.02
CA SER A 423 -20.89 15.59 -56.13
C SER A 423 -22.05 14.92 -56.89
N ARG A 424 -22.01 13.61 -57.11
CA ARG A 424 -23.06 12.83 -57.80
C ARG A 424 -24.20 12.39 -56.88
N ALA A 425 -23.97 12.34 -55.62
CA ALA A 425 -24.84 11.75 -54.63
C ALA A 425 -26.02 12.63 -54.17
N ARG A 426 -26.09 13.92 -54.55
CA ARG A 426 -27.25 14.79 -54.22
C ARG A 426 -28.52 14.39 -54.94
N THR A 427 -28.42 13.67 -56.04
CA THR A 427 -29.56 13.15 -56.81
C THR A 427 -30.02 11.74 -56.41
N SER A 428 -29.20 10.94 -55.75
CA SER A 428 -29.46 9.54 -55.41
C SER A 428 -29.96 9.27 -53.99
N GLY A 429 -30.11 10.29 -53.15
CA GLY A 429 -30.98 10.23 -51.97
C GLY A 429 -30.47 9.47 -50.72
N GLY A 430 -29.28 8.87 -50.65
CA GLY A 430 -28.82 8.09 -49.49
C GLY A 430 -28.35 8.94 -48.32
N SER A 431 -28.63 8.52 -47.06
CA SER A 431 -28.19 9.19 -45.84
C SER A 431 -26.76 8.95 -45.46
N GLY A 432 -26.07 7.97 -46.06
CA GLY A 432 -24.74 7.50 -45.66
C GLY A 432 -24.75 6.71 -44.35
N LEU A 433 -25.95 6.34 -43.86
CA LEU A 433 -26.10 5.52 -42.64
C LEU A 433 -26.33 4.03 -42.92
N GLY A 434 -26.84 3.65 -44.11
CA GLY A 434 -27.24 2.28 -44.41
C GLY A 434 -26.16 1.23 -44.14
N LEU A 435 -24.92 1.44 -44.59
CA LEU A 435 -23.81 0.50 -44.35
C LEU A 435 -23.29 0.53 -42.93
N SER A 436 -23.32 1.69 -42.23
CA SER A 436 -22.97 1.74 -40.82
C SER A 436 -24.03 1.06 -39.93
N ILE A 437 -25.29 1.06 -40.32
CA ILE A 437 -26.36 0.28 -39.71
C ILE A 437 -26.12 -1.22 -39.93
N VAL A 438 -25.71 -1.62 -41.15
CA VAL A 438 -25.33 -3.02 -41.44
C VAL A 438 -24.23 -3.48 -40.47
N ASP A 439 -23.14 -2.74 -40.36
CA ASP A 439 -22.02 -3.08 -39.47
C ASP A 439 -22.47 -3.16 -38.02
N SER A 440 -23.25 -2.18 -37.52
CA SER A 440 -23.75 -2.15 -36.17
C SER A 440 -24.70 -3.30 -35.86
N LEU A 441 -25.61 -3.65 -36.75
CA LEU A 441 -26.54 -4.75 -36.58
C LEU A 441 -25.86 -6.11 -36.63
N VAL A 442 -24.94 -6.31 -37.60
CA VAL A 442 -24.18 -7.55 -37.70
C VAL A 442 -23.32 -7.79 -36.48
N ARG A 443 -22.64 -6.76 -35.99
CA ARG A 443 -21.89 -6.85 -34.70
C ARG A 443 -22.79 -7.12 -33.50
N ALA A 444 -23.96 -6.52 -33.45
CA ALA A 444 -24.92 -6.78 -32.37
C ALA A 444 -25.45 -8.23 -32.36
N HIS A 445 -25.38 -8.94 -33.50
CA HIS A 445 -25.63 -10.37 -33.63
C HIS A 445 -24.38 -11.25 -33.44
N GLY A 446 -23.25 -10.67 -33.03
CA GLY A 446 -21.98 -11.41 -32.84
C GLY A 446 -21.23 -11.74 -34.11
N GLY A 447 -21.63 -11.19 -35.24
CA GLY A 447 -21.04 -11.43 -36.54
C GLY A 447 -20.05 -10.33 -37.00
N SER A 448 -19.65 -10.44 -38.26
CA SER A 448 -18.77 -9.47 -38.95
C SER A 448 -19.23 -9.20 -40.38
N VAL A 449 -18.98 -7.98 -40.88
CA VAL A 449 -19.21 -7.61 -42.27
C VAL A 449 -17.93 -7.06 -42.88
N THR A 450 -17.65 -7.48 -44.10
CA THR A 450 -16.50 -7.02 -44.89
C THR A 450 -16.91 -6.67 -46.31
N VAL A 451 -16.13 -5.84 -47.01
CA VAL A 451 -16.31 -5.53 -48.42
C VAL A 451 -15.04 -5.89 -49.18
N THR A 452 -15.23 -6.55 -50.33
CA THR A 452 -14.17 -6.78 -51.31
C THR A 452 -14.56 -6.05 -52.59
N THR A 453 -13.75 -5.12 -53.04
CA THR A 453 -14.06 -4.28 -54.20
C THR A 453 -12.76 -3.78 -54.87
N ALA A 454 -12.86 -3.49 -56.16
CA ALA A 454 -11.82 -2.75 -56.87
C ALA A 454 -12.49 -1.90 -57.98
N PRO A 455 -11.90 -0.77 -58.39
CA PRO A 455 -12.47 0.03 -59.47
C PRO A 455 -12.70 -0.80 -60.73
N GLY A 456 -13.93 -0.78 -61.25
CA GLY A 456 -14.36 -1.53 -62.42
C GLY A 456 -14.73 -3.01 -62.20
N HIS A 457 -14.65 -3.51 -60.95
CA HIS A 457 -14.92 -4.92 -60.61
C HIS A 457 -16.10 -5.13 -59.65
N GLY A 458 -16.94 -4.10 -59.46
CA GLY A 458 -18.09 -4.18 -58.57
C GLY A 458 -17.74 -4.26 -57.09
N CYS A 459 -18.74 -4.63 -56.27
CA CYS A 459 -18.58 -4.81 -54.84
C CYS A 459 -19.11 -6.17 -54.40
N ARG A 460 -18.47 -6.77 -53.41
CA ARG A 460 -18.92 -7.93 -52.68
C ARG A 460 -18.95 -7.60 -51.21
N PHE A 461 -20.14 -7.46 -50.67
CA PHE A 461 -20.37 -7.37 -49.22
C PHE A 461 -20.55 -8.77 -48.66
N HIS A 462 -19.73 -9.16 -47.69
CA HIS A 462 -19.72 -10.48 -47.07
C HIS A 462 -20.08 -10.32 -45.59
N VAL A 463 -21.18 -10.92 -45.16
CA VAL A 463 -21.68 -10.97 -43.79
C VAL A 463 -21.52 -12.38 -43.26
N SER A 464 -20.84 -12.51 -42.11
CA SER A 464 -20.68 -13.76 -41.37
C SER A 464 -21.38 -13.63 -40.03
N LEU A 465 -22.24 -14.58 -39.68
CA LEU A 465 -23.03 -14.62 -38.47
C LEU A 465 -22.84 -15.99 -37.77
N PRO A 466 -22.73 -16.05 -36.43
CA PRO A 466 -22.64 -17.32 -35.73
C PRO A 466 -23.89 -18.20 -36.02
N ARG A 467 -23.66 -19.39 -36.55
CA ARG A 467 -24.70 -20.34 -36.88
C ARG A 467 -25.21 -21.07 -35.64
N ILE A 468 -26.47 -21.42 -35.61
CA ILE A 468 -26.99 -22.35 -34.62
C ILE A 468 -26.38 -23.73 -34.93
N ALA A 469 -25.52 -24.23 -34.05
CA ALA A 469 -24.99 -25.58 -34.16
C ALA A 469 -26.16 -26.57 -34.14
N ASP A 470 -26.27 -27.45 -35.16
CA ASP A 470 -27.20 -28.56 -35.14
C ASP A 470 -26.95 -29.39 -33.89
N LEU A 471 -27.86 -29.34 -32.92
CA LEU A 471 -27.88 -30.35 -31.87
C LEU A 471 -28.04 -31.71 -32.55
N PRO A 472 -27.20 -32.70 -32.30
CA PRO A 472 -27.36 -34.02 -32.88
C PRO A 472 -28.79 -34.48 -32.55
N VAL A 473 -29.57 -34.75 -33.61
CA VAL A 473 -30.85 -35.40 -33.47
C VAL A 473 -30.62 -36.67 -32.65
N ARG A 474 -31.08 -36.70 -31.40
CA ARG A 474 -31.16 -37.93 -30.64
C ARG A 474 -32.07 -38.86 -31.44
N ALA A 475 -31.48 -39.82 -32.15
CA ALA A 475 -32.18 -40.96 -32.67
C ALA A 475 -32.91 -41.65 -31.52
N GLY A 476 -34.24 -41.52 -31.50
CA GLY A 476 -35.14 -42.23 -30.59
C GLY A 476 -35.21 -43.71 -30.93
#